data_417b63f1d9b1841b5bee90f498b2400c
#
_entry.id   417b63f1d9b1841b5bee90f498b2400c
#
_cell.length_a   1.000
_cell.length_b   1.000
_cell.length_c   1.000
_cell.angle_alpha   90.00
_cell.angle_beta   90.00
_cell.angle_gamma   90.00
#
_symmetry.space_group_name_H-M   'P 1'
#
loop_
_entity.id
_entity.type
_entity.pdbx_description
1 polymer ?
#
loop_
_entity_poly.entity_id
_entity_poly.type
_entity_poly.pdbx_seq_one_letter_code
_entity_poly.pdbx_strand_id
1 'polypeptide(L)'
;STSRRQRQMCIRDRYMTEDKKIVVIPTKTIAQGITAVINYVPDLSPEENEAAMTEAIETVRTGEVTYAVRDTVIDDHEIHQGDYMGIGDEGILAVGQAIETVTKDMIDSMMDEDMELISIYYGQETKEEDAAALRDKVAEKYPACDVELQYGGQPIYYYIVSAE
;
A
#
# COMPACT_ATOMS: atom_id res chain seq x y z
N SER A 1 23.03 -1.67 -10.90
CA SER A 1 21.63 -1.26 -11.02
C SER A 1 21.51 0.22 -10.67
N THR A 2 20.91 0.99 -11.56
CA THR A 2 20.70 2.43 -11.38
C THR A 2 19.75 2.62 -10.20
N SER A 3 20.16 3.40 -9.20
CA SER A 3 19.33 3.61 -8.01
C SER A 3 17.97 4.22 -8.40
N ARG A 4 16.92 3.97 -7.58
CA ARG A 4 15.57 4.50 -7.81
C ARG A 4 15.58 6.03 -7.94
N ARG A 5 16.37 6.71 -7.11
CA ARG A 5 16.58 8.16 -7.13
C ARG A 5 17.15 8.64 -8.47
N GLN A 6 18.09 7.91 -9.03
CA GLN A 6 18.70 8.19 -10.33
C GLN A 6 17.69 8.04 -11.48
N ARG A 7 16.79 7.02 -11.42
CA ARG A 7 15.72 6.86 -12.42
C ARG A 7 14.70 7.99 -12.38
N GLN A 8 14.31 8.45 -11.20
CA GLN A 8 13.38 9.58 -11.05
C GLN A 8 13.99 10.87 -11.60
N MET A 9 15.26 11.13 -11.32
CA MET A 9 15.98 12.27 -11.89
C MET A 9 16.04 12.19 -13.42
N CYS A 10 16.33 11.03 -14.01
CA CYS A 10 16.36 10.84 -15.45
C CYS A 10 14.99 11.08 -16.12
N ILE A 11 13.90 10.66 -15.50
CA ILE A 11 12.54 10.90 -15.99
C ILE A 11 12.23 12.41 -15.98
N ARG A 12 12.50 13.07 -14.86
CA ARG A 12 12.33 14.51 -14.72
C ARG A 12 13.11 15.27 -15.79
N ASP A 13 14.40 15.02 -15.90
CA ASP A 13 15.30 15.75 -16.81
C ASP A 13 14.95 15.51 -18.29
N ARG A 14 14.40 14.34 -18.63
CA ARG A 14 13.99 14.02 -19.99
C ARG A 14 12.77 14.79 -20.48
N TYR A 15 11.86 15.17 -19.59
CA TYR A 15 10.59 15.79 -19.93
C TYR A 15 10.50 17.27 -19.50
N MET A 16 11.50 17.77 -18.76
CA MET A 16 11.59 19.21 -18.45
C MET A 16 11.86 20.05 -19.69
N THR A 17 11.14 21.15 -19.82
CA THR A 17 11.35 22.19 -20.84
C THR A 17 11.39 23.54 -20.16
N GLU A 18 11.79 24.61 -20.87
CA GLU A 18 11.81 25.97 -20.32
C GLU A 18 10.42 26.43 -19.82
N ASP A 19 9.35 25.94 -20.49
CA ASP A 19 7.97 26.31 -20.18
C ASP A 19 7.26 25.31 -19.27
N LYS A 20 7.91 24.18 -18.87
CA LYS A 20 7.28 23.10 -18.13
C LYS A 20 8.18 22.56 -17.04
N LYS A 21 7.76 22.76 -15.78
CA LYS A 21 8.39 22.15 -14.62
C LYS A 21 7.75 20.79 -14.32
N ILE A 22 8.59 19.78 -14.17
CA ILE A 22 8.17 18.43 -13.79
C ILE A 22 8.74 18.10 -12.42
N VAL A 23 7.84 17.74 -11.51
CA VAL A 23 8.14 17.25 -10.17
C VAL A 23 7.76 15.78 -10.08
N VAL A 24 8.60 14.97 -9.48
CA VAL A 24 8.37 13.52 -9.31
C VAL A 24 8.22 13.22 -7.82
N ILE A 25 7.01 12.84 -7.43
CA ILE A 25 6.74 12.39 -6.06
C ILE A 25 7.19 10.92 -5.94
N PRO A 26 8.03 10.56 -4.93
CA PRO A 26 8.70 9.26 -4.86
C PRO A 26 7.80 8.15 -4.28
N THR A 27 6.56 8.04 -4.76
CA THR A 27 5.62 7.00 -4.33
C THR A 27 6.13 5.60 -4.69
N LYS A 28 5.86 4.62 -3.84
CA LYS A 28 6.23 3.22 -4.03
C LYS A 28 5.02 2.33 -4.29
N THR A 29 3.85 2.76 -3.85
CA THR A 29 2.59 2.02 -3.90
C THR A 29 1.49 2.87 -4.50
N ILE A 30 0.40 2.23 -4.93
CA ILE A 30 -0.79 2.93 -5.45
C ILE A 30 -1.43 3.77 -4.34
N ALA A 31 -1.52 3.25 -3.13
CA ALA A 31 -2.07 3.98 -1.98
C ALA A 31 -1.30 5.29 -1.72
N GLN A 32 0.04 5.24 -1.66
CA GLN A 32 0.86 6.45 -1.57
C GLN A 32 0.59 7.42 -2.72
N GLY A 33 0.37 6.91 -3.94
CA GLY A 33 0.03 7.74 -5.09
C GLY A 33 -1.32 8.47 -4.92
N ILE A 34 -2.32 7.78 -4.38
CA ILE A 34 -3.64 8.35 -4.09
C ILE A 34 -3.50 9.45 -3.03
N THR A 35 -2.85 9.17 -1.91
CA THR A 35 -2.63 10.14 -0.83
C THR A 35 -1.84 11.35 -1.32
N ALA A 36 -0.81 11.16 -2.13
CA ALA A 36 -0.09 12.27 -2.75
C ALA A 36 -1.02 13.17 -3.58
N VAL A 37 -1.88 12.58 -4.42
CA VAL A 37 -2.82 13.35 -5.27
C VAL A 37 -3.85 14.11 -4.44
N ILE A 38 -4.38 13.51 -3.38
CA ILE A 38 -5.35 14.15 -2.47
C ILE A 38 -4.73 15.38 -1.79
N ASN A 39 -3.43 15.33 -1.49
CA ASN A 39 -2.71 16.43 -0.84
C ASN A 39 -2.18 17.49 -1.82
N TYR A 40 -2.50 17.39 -3.11
CA TYR A 40 -2.19 18.44 -4.08
C TYR A 40 -3.11 19.64 -3.91
N VAL A 41 -2.52 20.83 -3.77
CA VAL A 41 -3.24 22.11 -3.65
C VAL A 41 -2.91 23.00 -4.84
N PRO A 42 -3.91 23.36 -5.71
CA PRO A 42 -3.66 24.13 -6.93
C PRO A 42 -3.04 25.52 -6.71
N ASP A 43 -3.29 26.13 -5.56
CA ASP A 43 -2.83 27.49 -5.24
C ASP A 43 -1.39 27.54 -4.68
N LEU A 44 -0.79 26.38 -4.37
CA LEU A 44 0.59 26.28 -3.92
C LEU A 44 1.56 26.21 -5.10
N SER A 45 2.79 26.68 -4.89
CA SER A 45 3.87 26.49 -5.86
C SER A 45 4.20 25.01 -6.07
N PRO A 46 4.87 24.65 -7.19
CA PRO A 46 5.32 23.27 -7.40
C PRO A 46 6.21 22.74 -6.28
N GLU A 47 7.05 23.58 -5.69
CA GLU A 47 7.94 23.20 -4.58
C GLU A 47 7.18 22.95 -3.29
N GLU A 48 6.21 23.77 -2.97
CA GLU A 48 5.35 23.60 -1.80
C GLU A 48 4.49 22.33 -1.94
N ASN A 49 3.94 22.07 -3.14
CA ASN A 49 3.23 20.84 -3.44
C ASN A 49 4.14 19.60 -3.35
N GLU A 50 5.38 19.67 -3.88
CA GLU A 50 6.36 18.60 -3.77
C GLU A 50 6.61 18.23 -2.29
N ALA A 51 6.81 19.24 -1.44
CA ALA A 51 7.04 19.05 -0.02
C ALA A 51 5.82 18.44 0.67
N ALA A 52 4.63 19.01 0.50
CA ALA A 52 3.40 18.55 1.14
C ALA A 52 3.01 17.13 0.70
N MET A 53 3.08 16.84 -0.61
CA MET A 53 2.77 15.52 -1.14
C MET A 53 3.80 14.46 -0.70
N THR A 54 5.07 14.83 -0.59
CA THR A 54 6.12 13.92 -0.12
C THR A 54 5.97 13.63 1.37
N GLU A 55 5.65 14.62 2.19
CA GLU A 55 5.38 14.43 3.61
C GLU A 55 4.15 13.53 3.82
N ALA A 56 3.08 13.76 3.07
CA ALA A 56 1.85 12.96 3.18
C ALA A 56 2.08 11.47 2.88
N ILE A 57 2.93 11.11 1.93
CA ILE A 57 3.17 9.68 1.62
C ILE A 57 4.03 8.96 2.67
N GLU A 58 4.74 9.66 3.53
CA GLU A 58 5.54 9.04 4.59
C GLU A 58 4.68 8.46 5.71
N THR A 59 3.45 8.95 5.87
CA THR A 59 2.51 8.45 6.88
C THR A 59 1.75 7.21 6.43
N VAL A 60 1.71 6.94 5.11
CA VAL A 60 0.96 5.81 4.54
C VAL A 60 1.77 4.52 4.62
N ARG A 61 1.23 3.52 5.31
CA ARG A 61 1.74 2.14 5.27
C ARG A 61 0.90 1.31 4.32
N THR A 62 1.55 0.46 3.54
CA THR A 62 0.87 -0.41 2.58
C THR A 62 1.22 -1.87 2.84
N GLY A 63 0.22 -2.74 2.75
CA GLY A 63 0.37 -4.18 2.80
C GLY A 63 -0.36 -4.85 1.64
N GLU A 64 0.20 -5.95 1.15
CA GLU A 64 -0.33 -6.71 0.02
C GLU A 64 -0.41 -8.19 0.39
N VAL A 65 -1.55 -8.83 0.12
CA VAL A 65 -1.73 -10.27 0.39
C VAL A 65 -1.74 -11.05 -0.91
N THR A 66 -0.82 -12.01 -1.00
CA THR A 66 -0.67 -12.89 -2.17
C THR A 66 -0.34 -14.32 -1.72
N TYR A 67 -0.07 -15.21 -2.65
CA TYR A 67 0.29 -16.61 -2.39
C TYR A 67 1.72 -16.92 -2.82
N ALA A 68 2.32 -17.89 -2.14
CA ALA A 68 3.65 -18.39 -2.46
C ALA A 68 3.60 -19.42 -3.61
N VAL A 69 4.38 -19.17 -4.66
CA VAL A 69 4.47 -20.07 -5.82
C VAL A 69 5.50 -21.20 -5.64
N ARG A 70 6.32 -21.12 -4.62
CA ARG A 70 7.38 -22.10 -4.29
C ARG A 70 7.77 -21.99 -2.81
N ASP A 71 8.43 -23.04 -2.33
CA ASP A 71 9.07 -23.00 -1.00
C ASP A 71 10.23 -22.01 -1.00
N THR A 72 10.32 -21.20 0.02
CA THR A 72 11.39 -20.22 0.20
C THR A 72 11.53 -19.83 1.66
N VAL A 73 12.61 -19.13 2.00
CA VAL A 73 12.80 -18.48 3.29
C VAL A 73 13.08 -17.01 3.02
N ILE A 74 12.24 -16.14 3.57
CA ILE A 74 12.37 -14.68 3.43
C ILE A 74 12.20 -14.08 4.83
N ASP A 75 13.12 -13.22 5.24
CA ASP A 75 13.09 -12.52 6.53
C ASP A 75 12.86 -13.49 7.72
N ASP A 76 13.58 -14.63 7.74
CA ASP A 76 13.47 -15.71 8.71
C ASP A 76 12.11 -16.43 8.77
N HIS A 77 11.19 -16.15 7.85
CA HIS A 77 9.93 -16.88 7.68
C HIS A 77 10.11 -18.04 6.70
N GLU A 78 9.81 -19.26 7.16
CA GLU A 78 9.66 -20.42 6.28
C GLU A 78 8.31 -20.33 5.58
N ILE A 79 8.32 -20.28 4.26
CA ILE A 79 7.16 -20.12 3.40
C ILE A 79 7.07 -21.34 2.49
N HIS A 80 5.95 -22.03 2.50
CA HIS A 80 5.72 -23.19 1.66
C HIS A 80 4.84 -22.83 0.46
N GLN A 81 5.01 -23.57 -0.61
CA GLN A 81 4.16 -23.41 -1.79
C GLN A 81 2.68 -23.52 -1.43
N GLY A 82 1.90 -22.51 -1.79
CA GLY A 82 0.48 -22.41 -1.50
C GLY A 82 0.13 -21.69 -0.19
N ASP A 83 1.12 -21.33 0.63
CA ASP A 83 0.89 -20.42 1.75
C ASP A 83 0.52 -19.03 1.25
N TYR A 84 -0.25 -18.31 2.05
CA TYR A 84 -0.52 -16.89 1.84
C TYR A 84 0.49 -16.04 2.59
N MET A 85 0.85 -14.91 2.00
CA MET A 85 1.83 -13.97 2.54
C MET A 85 1.23 -12.58 2.59
N GLY A 86 1.40 -11.91 3.71
CA GLY A 86 1.20 -10.47 3.86
C GLY A 86 2.55 -9.76 3.73
N ILE A 87 2.70 -8.95 2.71
CA ILE A 87 3.94 -8.23 2.38
C ILE A 87 3.72 -6.77 2.66
N GLY A 88 4.53 -6.18 3.53
CA GLY A 88 4.52 -4.76 3.84
C GLY A 88 5.63 -3.99 3.13
N ASP A 89 5.76 -2.72 3.51
CA ASP A 89 6.77 -1.82 2.91
C ASP A 89 8.21 -2.27 3.14
N GLU A 90 8.49 -2.95 4.24
CA GLU A 90 9.83 -3.38 4.66
C GLU A 90 10.08 -4.88 4.56
N GLY A 91 9.08 -5.69 4.21
CA GLY A 91 9.23 -7.14 4.10
C GLY A 91 7.96 -7.93 4.42
N ILE A 92 8.14 -9.19 4.83
CA ILE A 92 7.03 -10.09 5.18
C ILE A 92 6.48 -9.72 6.56
N LEU A 93 5.18 -9.47 6.64
CA LEU A 93 4.48 -9.14 7.89
C LEU A 93 3.72 -10.33 8.46
N ALA A 94 3.22 -11.23 7.60
CA ALA A 94 2.45 -12.40 8.01
C ALA A 94 2.59 -13.53 6.99
N VAL A 95 2.54 -14.78 7.48
CA VAL A 95 2.49 -16.00 6.64
C VAL A 95 1.50 -16.97 7.25
N GLY A 96 0.70 -17.65 6.42
CA GLY A 96 -0.24 -18.63 6.90
C GLY A 96 -1.03 -19.31 5.78
N GLN A 97 -1.96 -20.19 6.18
CA GLN A 97 -2.74 -21.00 5.24
C GLN A 97 -4.18 -20.47 4.99
N ALA A 98 -4.53 -19.35 5.61
CA ALA A 98 -5.84 -18.74 5.45
C ALA A 98 -5.70 -17.25 5.11
N ILE A 99 -6.27 -16.82 4.00
CA ILE A 99 -6.21 -15.44 3.50
C ILE A 99 -6.69 -14.45 4.56
N GLU A 100 -7.83 -14.71 5.20
CA GLU A 100 -8.41 -13.82 6.21
C GLU A 100 -7.45 -13.61 7.40
N THR A 101 -6.88 -14.70 7.92
CA THR A 101 -5.95 -14.64 9.06
C THR A 101 -4.70 -13.85 8.70
N VAL A 102 -4.08 -14.18 7.57
CA VAL A 102 -2.88 -13.47 7.08
C VAL A 102 -3.16 -11.99 6.87
N THR A 103 -4.33 -11.65 6.31
CA THR A 103 -4.70 -10.25 6.10
C THR A 103 -4.85 -9.50 7.42
N LYS A 104 -5.50 -10.11 8.42
CA LYS A 104 -5.65 -9.50 9.75
C LYS A 104 -4.33 -9.34 10.48
N ASP A 105 -3.48 -10.37 10.46
CA ASP A 105 -2.16 -10.33 11.09
C ASP A 105 -1.25 -9.28 10.40
N MET A 106 -1.36 -9.15 9.08
CA MET A 106 -0.68 -8.10 8.32
C MET A 106 -1.16 -6.70 8.74
N ILE A 107 -2.47 -6.49 8.81
CA ILE A 107 -3.06 -5.21 9.25
C ILE A 107 -2.57 -4.90 10.67
N ASP A 108 -2.63 -5.86 11.58
CA ASP A 108 -2.15 -5.68 12.96
C ASP A 108 -0.69 -5.22 13.03
N SER A 109 0.14 -5.75 12.14
CA SER A 109 1.57 -5.37 12.05
C SER A 109 1.78 -3.99 11.42
N MET A 110 0.80 -3.51 10.65
CA MET A 110 0.85 -2.20 9.99
C MET A 110 0.35 -1.06 10.88
N MET A 111 -0.58 -1.36 11.80
CA MET A 111 -1.26 -0.33 12.59
C MET A 111 -0.35 0.33 13.60
N ASP A 112 -0.55 1.63 13.79
CA ASP A 112 0.06 2.48 14.79
C ASP A 112 -1.04 3.29 15.52
N GLU A 113 -0.72 3.86 16.68
CA GLU A 113 -1.69 4.56 17.53
C GLU A 113 -2.31 5.81 16.87
N ASP A 114 -1.59 6.41 15.93
CA ASP A 114 -1.99 7.64 15.25
C ASP A 114 -2.77 7.41 13.93
N MET A 115 -3.04 6.17 13.57
CA MET A 115 -3.75 5.84 12.32
C MET A 115 -5.26 5.91 12.50
N GLU A 116 -5.92 6.60 11.57
CA GLU A 116 -7.36 6.87 11.60
C GLU A 116 -8.14 6.24 10.45
N LEU A 117 -7.44 5.83 9.38
CA LEU A 117 -8.06 5.27 8.17
C LEU A 117 -7.40 3.95 7.75
N ILE A 118 -8.22 2.95 7.49
CA ILE A 118 -7.81 1.68 6.87
C ILE A 118 -8.59 1.52 5.56
N SER A 119 -7.90 1.50 4.43
CA SER A 119 -8.51 1.25 3.12
C SER A 119 -8.16 -0.14 2.62
N ILE A 120 -9.17 -0.96 2.34
CA ILE A 120 -9.05 -2.33 1.88
C ILE A 120 -9.49 -2.41 0.41
N TYR A 121 -8.59 -2.82 -0.47
CA TYR A 121 -8.86 -3.04 -1.88
C TYR A 121 -8.84 -4.53 -2.18
N TYR A 122 -9.99 -5.12 -2.54
CA TYR A 122 -10.04 -6.54 -2.87
C TYR A 122 -9.84 -6.82 -4.36
N GLY A 123 -9.11 -7.89 -4.66
CA GLY A 123 -8.73 -8.29 -6.00
C GLY A 123 -9.82 -9.03 -6.75
N GLN A 124 -9.57 -9.30 -8.03
CA GLN A 124 -10.52 -9.99 -8.92
C GLN A 124 -10.86 -11.43 -8.50
N GLU A 125 -9.96 -12.08 -7.74
CA GLU A 125 -10.16 -13.47 -7.26
C GLU A 125 -10.84 -13.54 -5.90
N THR A 126 -11.12 -12.39 -5.28
CA THR A 126 -11.78 -12.28 -3.97
C THR A 126 -13.25 -11.96 -4.16
N LYS A 127 -14.13 -12.70 -3.49
CA LYS A 127 -15.56 -12.41 -3.48
C LYS A 127 -15.86 -11.20 -2.60
N GLU A 128 -16.81 -10.38 -3.06
CA GLU A 128 -17.24 -9.21 -2.31
C GLU A 128 -17.76 -9.55 -0.91
N GLU A 129 -18.46 -10.68 -0.78
CA GLU A 129 -18.98 -11.16 0.51
C GLU A 129 -17.86 -11.46 1.52
N ASP A 130 -16.77 -12.10 1.07
CA ASP A 130 -15.61 -12.40 1.90
C ASP A 130 -14.86 -11.12 2.28
N ALA A 131 -14.74 -10.19 1.34
CA ALA A 131 -14.12 -8.89 1.58
C ALA A 131 -14.94 -8.03 2.56
N ALA A 132 -16.26 -8.03 2.45
CA ALA A 132 -17.14 -7.33 3.38
C ALA A 132 -17.04 -7.92 4.80
N ALA A 133 -17.02 -9.25 4.92
CA ALA A 133 -16.84 -9.92 6.20
C ALA A 133 -15.49 -9.59 6.85
N LEU A 134 -14.41 -9.51 6.07
CA LEU A 134 -13.09 -9.08 6.53
C LEU A 134 -13.14 -7.63 7.03
N ARG A 135 -13.69 -6.70 6.23
CA ARG A 135 -13.85 -5.29 6.61
C ARG A 135 -14.58 -5.15 7.96
N ASP A 136 -15.70 -5.87 8.15
CA ASP A 136 -16.49 -5.78 9.37
C ASP A 136 -15.68 -6.26 10.59
N LYS A 137 -14.89 -7.32 10.47
CA LYS A 137 -14.00 -7.80 11.53
C LYS A 137 -12.86 -6.82 11.85
N VAL A 138 -12.31 -6.17 10.82
CA VAL A 138 -11.29 -5.13 11.01
C VAL A 138 -11.90 -3.92 11.70
N ALA A 139 -13.09 -3.46 11.28
CA ALA A 139 -13.78 -2.34 11.91
C ALA A 139 -14.17 -2.63 13.38
N GLU A 140 -14.55 -3.87 13.70
CA GLU A 140 -14.80 -4.28 15.08
C GLU A 140 -13.54 -4.21 15.95
N LYS A 141 -12.39 -4.59 15.38
CA LYS A 141 -11.09 -4.58 16.08
C LYS A 141 -10.53 -3.17 16.25
N TYR A 142 -10.72 -2.30 15.28
CA TYR A 142 -10.22 -0.92 15.24
C TYR A 142 -11.36 0.10 15.22
N PRO A 143 -12.15 0.22 16.30
CA PRO A 143 -13.37 1.06 16.32
C PRO A 143 -13.06 2.56 16.26
N ALA A 144 -11.81 2.98 16.43
CA ALA A 144 -11.37 4.37 16.29
C ALA A 144 -10.98 4.72 14.85
N CYS A 145 -10.85 3.72 13.97
CA CYS A 145 -10.48 3.91 12.57
C CYS A 145 -11.70 3.82 11.66
N ASP A 146 -11.72 4.65 10.64
CA ASP A 146 -12.62 4.45 9.51
C ASP A 146 -12.07 3.30 8.64
N VAL A 147 -12.92 2.32 8.32
CA VAL A 147 -12.53 1.17 7.51
C VAL A 147 -13.31 1.17 6.20
N GLU A 148 -12.62 1.45 5.11
CA GLU A 148 -13.19 1.49 3.77
C GLU A 148 -12.92 0.21 3.01
N LEU A 149 -13.89 -0.22 2.18
CA LEU A 149 -13.77 -1.34 1.27
C LEU A 149 -14.03 -0.90 -0.15
N GLN A 150 -13.08 -1.18 -1.04
CA GLN A 150 -13.16 -0.84 -2.46
C GLN A 150 -12.83 -2.06 -3.33
N TYR A 151 -13.52 -2.19 -4.48
CA TYR A 151 -13.10 -3.16 -5.50
C TYR A 151 -11.89 -2.62 -6.25
N GLY A 152 -10.72 -3.23 -6.04
CA GLY A 152 -9.49 -2.87 -6.73
C GLY A 152 -9.34 -3.58 -8.09
N GLY A 153 -9.88 -4.78 -8.22
CA GLY A 153 -9.81 -5.59 -9.44
C GLY A 153 -8.40 -6.05 -9.82
N GLN A 154 -7.44 -5.90 -8.91
CA GLN A 154 -6.06 -6.31 -9.16
C GLN A 154 -5.95 -7.84 -9.27
N PRO A 155 -5.11 -8.34 -10.20
CA PRO A 155 -4.75 -9.75 -10.27
C PRO A 155 -3.68 -10.09 -9.23
N ILE A 156 -3.52 -11.37 -8.88
CA ILE A 156 -2.45 -11.93 -8.03
C ILE A 156 -2.60 -11.57 -6.54
N TYR A 157 -2.93 -10.31 -6.22
CA TYR A 157 -3.13 -9.86 -4.86
C TYR A 157 -4.60 -9.97 -4.46
N TYR A 158 -4.89 -10.75 -3.43
CA TYR A 158 -6.23 -10.89 -2.87
C TYR A 158 -6.70 -9.60 -2.21
N TYR A 159 -5.80 -8.98 -1.46
CA TYR A 159 -6.02 -7.70 -0.82
C TYR A 159 -4.80 -6.80 -0.97
N ILE A 160 -5.06 -5.52 -1.18
CA ILE A 160 -4.11 -4.43 -0.96
C ILE A 160 -4.72 -3.58 0.14
N VAL A 161 -3.95 -3.27 1.17
CA VAL A 161 -4.41 -2.50 2.32
C VAL A 161 -3.49 -1.30 2.50
N SER A 162 -4.08 -0.13 2.76
CA SER A 162 -3.34 1.02 3.27
C SER A 162 -3.87 1.42 4.64
N ALA A 163 -2.95 1.90 5.46
CA ALA A 163 -3.24 2.48 6.78
C ALA A 163 -2.56 3.84 6.89
N GLU A 164 -3.31 4.85 7.33
CA GLU A 164 -2.89 6.25 7.46
C GLU A 164 -3.63 6.98 8.57
#